data_d00e42b22a7168e23f01a3291e8b8c6d
#
_entry.id   d00e42b22a7168e23f01a3291e8b8c6d
#
_cell.length_a   1.000
_cell.length_b   1.000
_cell.length_c   1.000
_cell.angle_alpha   90.00
_cell.angle_beta   90.00
_cell.angle_gamma   90.00
#
_symmetry.space_group_name_H-M   'P 1'
#
loop_
_entity.id
_entity.type
_entity.pdbx_description
1 polymer ?
#
loop_
_entity_poly.entity_id
_entity_poly.type
_entity_poly.pdbx_seq_one_letter_code
_entity_poly.pdbx_strand_id
1 'polypeptide(L)'
;MNVHKDTTVIRIMVVEDNTEYRSVIALAIEDTSDMSMTGAFGTTEIALRTLKDTAEPERPDVVLLDLRLPGMSGLDAIPLFHATSPRTRIIVLSQSDTPEDIMQAISAGVSGYLLKGARLAEITESIRTVSQGGGSLDKNIAQFILAKMTAKKPNNVNDLTERENEILALLGKG
;
A
#
# COMPACT_ATOMS: atom_id res chain seq x y z
N MET A 1 28.38 1.41 27.29
CA MET A 1 28.43 1.73 25.86
C MET A 1 27.00 1.82 25.35
N ASN A 2 26.42 3.04 25.31
CA ASN A 2 25.09 3.27 24.74
C ASN A 2 25.25 3.23 23.23
N VAL A 3 24.75 2.15 22.61
CA VAL A 3 24.52 2.11 21.18
C VAL A 3 23.33 3.04 20.92
N HIS A 4 23.61 4.29 20.53
CA HIS A 4 22.59 5.10 19.85
C HIS A 4 22.22 4.34 18.58
N LYS A 5 21.08 3.66 18.62
CA LYS A 5 20.39 3.17 17.42
C LYS A 5 19.97 4.46 16.70
N ASP A 6 20.69 4.84 15.66
CA ASP A 6 20.24 5.89 14.73
C ASP A 6 18.85 5.46 14.24
N THR A 7 17.83 5.95 14.92
CA THR A 7 16.44 5.70 14.53
C THR A 7 16.19 6.60 13.32
N THR A 8 16.34 6.04 12.14
CA THR A 8 16.04 6.76 10.89
C THR A 8 14.56 7.16 10.95
N VAL A 9 14.31 8.46 10.94
CA VAL A 9 12.94 9.02 10.97
C VAL A 9 12.24 8.65 9.69
N ILE A 10 11.07 8.03 9.79
CA ILE A 10 10.23 7.62 8.65
C ILE A 10 9.49 8.86 8.13
N ARG A 11 9.68 9.20 6.87
CA ARG A 11 9.05 10.35 6.21
C ARG A 11 7.74 9.92 5.54
N ILE A 12 6.67 10.63 5.85
CA ILE A 12 5.32 10.25 5.45
C ILE A 12 4.64 11.38 4.70
N MET A 13 4.01 11.03 3.60
CA MET A 13 3.09 11.88 2.86
C MET A 13 1.66 11.33 3.03
N VAL A 14 0.68 12.22 3.22
CA VAL A 14 -0.74 11.85 3.31
C VAL A 14 -1.50 12.47 2.15
N VAL A 15 -2.33 11.68 1.48
CA VAL A 15 -3.21 12.13 0.39
C VAL A 15 -4.64 11.71 0.72
N GLU A 16 -5.45 12.67 1.14
CA GLU A 16 -6.76 12.49 1.73
C GLU A 16 -7.59 13.77 1.54
N ASP A 17 -8.76 13.71 0.94
CA ASP A 17 -9.59 14.90 0.69
C ASP A 17 -10.34 15.38 1.92
N ASN A 18 -10.73 14.49 2.83
CA ASN A 18 -11.37 14.87 4.07
C ASN A 18 -10.36 15.59 5.00
N THR A 19 -10.55 16.90 5.15
CA THR A 19 -9.62 17.75 5.91
C THR A 19 -9.52 17.36 7.39
N GLU A 20 -10.63 16.96 8.02
CA GLU A 20 -10.64 16.57 9.44
C GLU A 20 -9.87 15.26 9.63
N TYR A 21 -10.16 14.26 8.81
CA TYR A 21 -9.47 12.97 8.87
C TYR A 21 -7.98 13.12 8.56
N ARG A 22 -7.63 13.90 7.54
CA ARG A 22 -6.24 14.21 7.18
C ARG A 22 -5.50 14.87 8.36
N SER A 23 -6.15 15.80 9.06
CA SER A 23 -5.56 16.47 10.24
C SER A 23 -5.35 15.52 11.41
N VAL A 24 -6.29 14.60 11.65
CA VAL A 24 -6.14 13.57 12.70
C VAL A 24 -4.95 12.65 12.40
N ILE A 25 -4.78 12.22 11.17
CA ILE A 25 -3.63 11.39 10.75
C ILE A 25 -2.33 12.18 10.90
N ALA A 26 -2.30 13.44 10.46
CA ALA A 26 -1.11 14.29 10.56
C ALA A 26 -0.67 14.46 12.01
N LEU A 27 -1.59 14.77 12.92
CA LEU A 27 -1.31 14.90 14.36
C LEU A 27 -0.78 13.58 14.96
N ALA A 28 -1.34 12.44 14.59
CA ALA A 28 -0.88 11.14 15.07
C ALA A 28 0.54 10.82 14.60
N ILE A 29 0.92 11.22 13.39
CA ILE A 29 2.26 11.08 12.86
C ILE A 29 3.24 12.01 13.58
N GLU A 30 2.88 13.28 13.76
CA GLU A 30 3.71 14.29 14.43
C GLU A 30 3.95 13.98 15.92
N ASP A 31 2.99 13.33 16.59
CA ASP A 31 3.13 12.88 17.99
C ASP A 31 4.00 11.61 18.13
N THR A 32 4.45 11.06 17.01
CA THR A 32 5.23 9.82 16.97
C THR A 32 6.70 10.12 16.68
N SER A 33 7.59 9.90 17.66
CA SER A 33 9.00 10.35 17.66
C SER A 33 9.87 9.80 16.51
N ASP A 34 9.51 8.67 15.91
CA ASP A 34 10.22 8.02 14.80
C ASP A 34 9.60 8.32 13.43
N MET A 35 8.69 9.31 13.36
CA MET A 35 7.98 9.68 12.15
C MET A 35 8.04 11.19 11.89
N SER A 36 7.93 11.60 10.63
CA SER A 36 7.79 13.01 10.25
C SER A 36 6.89 13.15 9.01
N MET A 37 6.10 14.23 9.00
CA MET A 37 5.29 14.60 7.84
C MET A 37 6.14 15.31 6.80
N THR A 38 6.11 14.85 5.55
CA THR A 38 6.67 15.57 4.41
C THR A 38 5.61 16.40 3.68
N GLY A 39 4.34 16.06 3.84
CA GLY A 39 3.22 16.81 3.28
C GLY A 39 1.88 16.12 3.46
N ALA A 40 0.81 16.90 3.42
CA ALA A 40 -0.57 16.44 3.51
C ALA A 40 -1.41 17.15 2.44
N PHE A 41 -2.01 16.39 1.53
CA PHE A 41 -2.64 16.89 0.31
C PHE A 41 -4.07 16.38 0.19
N GLY A 42 -4.95 17.22 -0.38
CA GLY A 42 -6.36 16.87 -0.63
C GLY A 42 -6.60 16.21 -1.99
N THR A 43 -5.59 16.20 -2.87
CA THR A 43 -5.69 15.62 -4.22
C THR A 43 -4.39 14.94 -4.64
N THR A 44 -4.51 13.93 -5.48
CA THR A 44 -3.36 13.18 -6.02
C THR A 44 -2.47 14.03 -6.93
N GLU A 45 -3.07 14.94 -7.69
CA GLU A 45 -2.34 15.80 -8.65
C GLU A 45 -1.37 16.72 -7.93
N ILE A 46 -1.79 17.32 -6.79
CA ILE A 46 -0.92 18.18 -5.99
C ILE A 46 0.18 17.36 -5.34
N ALA A 47 -0.16 16.19 -4.77
CA ALA A 47 0.79 15.28 -4.14
C ALA A 47 1.87 14.81 -5.12
N LEU A 48 1.48 14.37 -6.33
CA LEU A 48 2.40 13.92 -7.38
C LEU A 48 3.30 15.06 -7.87
N ARG A 49 2.76 16.27 -8.03
CA ARG A 49 3.57 17.46 -8.39
C ARG A 49 4.62 17.73 -7.33
N THR A 50 4.21 17.79 -6.06
CA THR A 50 5.14 18.02 -4.95
C THR A 50 6.20 16.92 -4.88
N LEU A 51 5.81 15.65 -5.03
CA LEU A 51 6.75 14.53 -5.04
C LEU A 51 7.78 14.64 -6.16
N LYS A 52 7.35 15.07 -7.36
CA LYS A 52 8.23 15.26 -8.51
C LYS A 52 9.24 16.38 -8.28
N ASP A 53 8.82 17.45 -7.59
CA ASP A 53 9.65 18.62 -7.31
C ASP A 53 10.57 18.41 -6.08
N THR A 54 10.33 17.34 -5.31
CA THR A 54 11.12 16.99 -4.11
C THR A 54 12.36 16.21 -4.49
N ALA A 55 13.52 16.60 -3.96
CA ALA A 55 14.78 15.88 -4.14
C ALA A 55 14.71 14.48 -3.51
N GLU A 56 15.40 13.51 -4.13
CA GLU A 56 15.40 12.09 -3.70
C GLU A 56 15.60 11.90 -2.18
N PRO A 57 16.60 12.55 -1.51
CA PRO A 57 16.81 12.33 -0.08
C PRO A 57 15.67 12.82 0.83
N GLU A 58 14.79 13.71 0.31
CA GLU A 58 13.71 14.33 1.06
C GLU A 58 12.34 13.72 0.74
N ARG A 59 12.29 12.80 -0.22
CA ARG A 59 11.06 12.12 -0.62
C ARG A 59 10.49 11.28 0.52
N PRO A 60 9.16 11.09 0.57
CA PRO A 60 8.54 10.25 1.57
C PRO A 60 8.98 8.79 1.43
N ASP A 61 9.18 8.12 2.55
CA ASP A 61 9.40 6.68 2.60
C ASP A 61 8.07 5.94 2.42
N VAL A 62 6.97 6.53 2.94
CA VAL A 62 5.61 5.98 2.87
C VAL A 62 4.61 7.06 2.46
N VAL A 63 3.71 6.71 1.55
CA VAL A 63 2.50 7.49 1.21
C VAL A 63 1.28 6.77 1.78
N LEU A 64 0.50 7.46 2.60
CA LEU A 64 -0.86 7.05 2.95
C LEU A 64 -1.81 7.64 1.91
N LEU A 65 -2.52 6.80 1.20
CA LEU A 65 -3.30 7.19 0.02
C LEU A 65 -4.75 6.73 0.13
N ASP A 66 -5.69 7.68 0.10
CA ASP A 66 -7.09 7.31 -0.12
C ASP A 66 -7.33 6.95 -1.59
N LEU A 67 -8.21 5.99 -1.83
CA LEU A 67 -8.63 5.60 -3.18
C LEU A 67 -9.69 6.56 -3.75
N ARG A 68 -10.55 7.11 -2.90
CA ARG A 68 -11.70 7.93 -3.30
C ARG A 68 -11.39 9.42 -3.22
N LEU A 69 -10.57 9.91 -4.13
CA LEU A 69 -10.16 11.30 -4.19
C LEU A 69 -10.86 12.04 -5.35
N PRO A 70 -11.11 13.35 -5.22
CA PRO A 70 -11.62 14.16 -6.32
C PRO A 70 -10.56 14.30 -7.42
N GLY A 71 -11.00 14.36 -8.67
CA GLY A 71 -10.11 14.40 -9.83
C GLY A 71 -9.56 13.02 -10.15
N MET A 72 -8.26 12.85 -10.07
CA MET A 72 -7.61 11.56 -10.25
C MET A 72 -7.82 10.68 -9.00
N SER A 73 -8.38 9.49 -9.18
CA SER A 73 -8.54 8.54 -8.07
C SER A 73 -7.17 8.11 -7.52
N GLY A 74 -7.15 7.73 -6.22
CA GLY A 74 -5.94 7.16 -5.63
C GLY A 74 -5.48 5.89 -6.36
N LEU A 75 -6.41 5.08 -6.83
CA LEU A 75 -6.11 3.85 -7.57
C LEU A 75 -5.36 4.13 -8.88
N ASP A 76 -5.82 5.12 -9.65
CA ASP A 76 -5.15 5.55 -10.90
C ASP A 76 -3.80 6.20 -10.63
N ALA A 77 -3.62 6.79 -9.44
CA ALA A 77 -2.39 7.45 -9.05
C ALA A 77 -1.28 6.50 -8.61
N ILE A 78 -1.59 5.27 -8.14
CA ILE A 78 -0.58 4.31 -7.65
C ILE A 78 0.57 4.10 -8.66
N PRO A 79 0.31 3.79 -9.95
CA PRO A 79 1.39 3.62 -10.93
C PRO A 79 2.23 4.88 -11.12
N LEU A 80 1.63 6.06 -11.00
CA LEU A 80 2.31 7.34 -11.16
C LEU A 80 3.23 7.64 -9.96
N PHE A 81 2.79 7.31 -8.72
CA PHE A 81 3.65 7.38 -7.54
C PHE A 81 4.87 6.47 -7.70
N HIS A 82 4.67 5.22 -8.13
CA HIS A 82 5.77 4.27 -8.36
C HIS A 82 6.73 4.74 -9.45
N ALA A 83 6.22 5.32 -10.54
CA ALA A 83 7.04 5.86 -11.62
C ALA A 83 7.86 7.08 -11.16
N THR A 84 7.26 7.94 -10.30
CA THR A 84 7.90 9.17 -9.81
C THR A 84 8.91 8.89 -8.70
N SER A 85 8.61 7.97 -7.80
CA SER A 85 9.47 7.59 -6.67
C SER A 85 9.40 6.08 -6.39
N PRO A 86 10.21 5.26 -7.09
CA PRO A 86 10.15 3.80 -6.99
C PRO A 86 10.47 3.25 -5.59
N ARG A 87 11.13 4.03 -4.74
CA ARG A 87 11.47 3.66 -3.36
C ARG A 87 10.35 3.93 -2.37
N THR A 88 9.48 4.89 -2.69
CA THR A 88 8.33 5.24 -1.85
C THR A 88 7.32 4.10 -1.84
N ARG A 89 6.93 3.67 -0.66
CA ARG A 89 5.94 2.61 -0.47
C ARG A 89 4.57 3.21 -0.28
N ILE A 90 3.54 2.53 -0.74
CA ILE A 90 2.16 3.02 -0.68
C ILE A 90 1.36 2.14 0.27
N ILE A 91 0.70 2.76 1.24
CA ILE A 91 -0.35 2.15 2.05
C ILE A 91 -1.66 2.82 1.65
N VAL A 92 -2.60 2.03 1.17
CA VAL A 92 -3.98 2.50 0.96
C VAL A 92 -4.67 2.64 2.32
N LEU A 93 -5.33 3.76 2.51
CA LEU A 93 -6.17 4.04 3.67
C LEU A 93 -7.53 4.49 3.17
N SER A 94 -8.49 3.58 3.05
CA SER A 94 -9.75 3.80 2.34
C SER A 94 -10.97 3.31 3.12
N GLN A 95 -12.14 3.87 2.79
CA GLN A 95 -13.43 3.33 3.26
C GLN A 95 -13.87 2.12 2.44
N SER A 96 -13.26 1.89 1.28
CA SER A 96 -13.64 0.78 0.42
C SER A 96 -13.10 -0.55 0.93
N ASP A 97 -14.01 -1.51 1.10
CA ASP A 97 -13.73 -2.91 1.41
C ASP A 97 -14.18 -3.83 0.26
N THR A 98 -14.45 -3.26 -0.92
CA THR A 98 -14.89 -4.05 -2.07
C THR A 98 -13.77 -4.93 -2.61
N PRO A 99 -14.09 -6.19 -3.00
CA PRO A 99 -13.11 -7.09 -3.59
C PRO A 99 -12.34 -6.52 -4.77
N GLU A 100 -13.03 -5.74 -5.58
CA GLU A 100 -12.49 -5.13 -6.80
C GLU A 100 -11.41 -4.10 -6.47
N ASP A 101 -11.70 -3.15 -5.56
CA ASP A 101 -10.76 -2.10 -5.16
C ASP A 101 -9.52 -2.71 -4.48
N ILE A 102 -9.73 -3.70 -3.58
CA ILE A 102 -8.66 -4.40 -2.89
C ILE A 102 -7.72 -5.08 -3.88
N MET A 103 -8.28 -5.88 -4.79
CA MET A 103 -7.48 -6.64 -5.76
C MET A 103 -6.77 -5.73 -6.76
N GLN A 104 -7.39 -4.64 -7.19
CA GLN A 104 -6.77 -3.66 -8.07
C GLN A 104 -5.60 -2.95 -7.39
N ALA A 105 -5.77 -2.49 -6.14
CA ALA A 105 -4.71 -1.85 -5.39
C ALA A 105 -3.51 -2.78 -5.17
N ILE A 106 -3.77 -4.05 -4.77
CA ILE A 106 -2.71 -5.05 -4.59
C ILE A 106 -2.00 -5.34 -5.91
N SER A 107 -2.74 -5.48 -7.01
CA SER A 107 -2.17 -5.70 -8.34
C SER A 107 -1.36 -4.50 -8.83
N ALA A 108 -1.71 -3.29 -8.40
CA ALA A 108 -0.95 -2.07 -8.68
C ALA A 108 0.31 -1.92 -7.81
N GLY A 109 0.56 -2.83 -6.86
CA GLY A 109 1.80 -2.92 -6.11
C GLY A 109 1.84 -2.15 -4.80
N VAL A 110 0.69 -1.90 -4.15
CA VAL A 110 0.68 -1.28 -2.82
C VAL A 110 1.33 -2.20 -1.79
N SER A 111 1.99 -1.60 -0.81
CA SER A 111 2.65 -2.32 0.30
C SER A 111 1.72 -2.57 1.48
N GLY A 112 0.58 -1.88 1.52
CA GLY A 112 -0.41 -2.07 2.56
C GLY A 112 -1.82 -1.63 2.15
N TYR A 113 -2.83 -2.16 2.85
CA TYR A 113 -4.22 -1.77 2.68
C TYR A 113 -4.92 -1.78 4.05
N LEU A 114 -5.36 -0.62 4.50
CA LEU A 114 -6.07 -0.40 5.75
C LEU A 114 -7.43 0.23 5.49
N LEU A 115 -8.41 -0.12 6.32
CA LEU A 115 -9.69 0.56 6.34
C LEU A 115 -9.62 1.82 7.22
N LYS A 116 -10.34 2.89 6.84
CA LYS A 116 -10.40 4.16 7.62
C LYS A 116 -10.98 3.99 9.04
N GLY A 117 -11.52 2.81 9.38
CA GLY A 117 -11.89 2.44 10.75
C GLY A 117 -10.74 1.95 11.61
N ALA A 118 -9.53 1.79 11.07
CA ALA A 118 -8.36 1.37 11.81
C ALA A 118 -7.99 2.40 12.89
N ARG A 119 -7.50 1.91 14.03
CA ARG A 119 -7.01 2.78 15.11
C ARG A 119 -5.71 3.46 14.69
N LEU A 120 -5.46 4.67 15.19
CA LEU A 120 -4.22 5.41 14.89
C LEU A 120 -2.95 4.60 15.18
N ALA A 121 -2.96 3.82 16.27
CA ALA A 121 -1.86 2.92 16.61
C ALA A 121 -1.62 1.82 15.55
N GLU A 122 -2.68 1.34 14.90
CA GLU A 122 -2.57 0.35 13.81
C GLU A 122 -2.00 1.00 12.54
N ILE A 123 -2.38 2.25 12.27
CA ILE A 123 -1.84 3.00 11.13
C ILE A 123 -0.33 3.26 11.32
N THR A 124 0.09 3.74 12.49
CA THR A 124 1.51 3.99 12.77
C THR A 124 2.34 2.71 12.76
N GLU A 125 1.82 1.61 13.29
CA GLU A 125 2.50 0.30 13.22
C GLU A 125 2.61 -0.21 11.78
N SER A 126 1.58 -0.02 10.97
CA SER A 126 1.60 -0.36 9.54
C SER A 126 2.66 0.44 8.78
N ILE A 127 2.81 1.73 9.10
CA ILE A 127 3.84 2.58 8.53
C ILE A 127 5.23 2.02 8.86
N ARG A 128 5.49 1.64 10.12
CA ARG A 128 6.78 1.03 10.53
C ARG A 128 7.05 -0.27 9.77
N THR A 129 6.06 -1.17 9.76
CA THR A 129 6.19 -2.45 9.07
C THR A 129 6.51 -2.27 7.59
N VAL A 130 5.79 -1.37 6.91
CA VAL A 130 5.97 -1.11 5.49
C VAL A 130 7.30 -0.40 5.21
N SER A 131 7.72 0.56 6.04
CA SER A 131 9.01 1.25 5.87
C SER A 131 10.21 0.28 5.93
N GLN A 132 10.09 -0.79 6.71
CA GLN A 132 11.10 -1.84 6.86
C GLN A 132 11.03 -2.92 5.75
N GLY A 133 10.13 -2.79 4.79
CA GLY A 133 9.99 -3.72 3.67
C GLY A 133 8.94 -4.80 3.85
N GLY A 134 8.20 -4.79 4.96
CA GLY A 134 7.06 -5.68 5.17
C GLY A 134 5.81 -5.24 4.41
N GLY A 135 4.79 -6.09 4.42
CA GLY A 135 3.42 -5.77 4.00
C GLY A 135 2.52 -5.57 5.20
N SER A 136 1.49 -4.73 5.06
CA SER A 136 0.49 -4.52 6.09
C SER A 136 -0.93 -4.55 5.52
N LEU A 137 -1.75 -5.44 6.04
CA LEU A 137 -3.14 -5.62 5.62
C LEU A 137 -4.06 -5.61 6.84
N ASP A 138 -5.18 -4.92 6.72
CA ASP A 138 -6.28 -5.10 7.65
C ASP A 138 -6.66 -6.58 7.73
N LYS A 139 -7.06 -7.04 8.94
CA LYS A 139 -7.37 -8.45 9.19
C LYS A 139 -8.46 -9.00 8.24
N ASN A 140 -9.49 -8.20 7.99
CA ASN A 140 -10.60 -8.61 7.11
C ASN A 140 -10.14 -8.68 5.66
N ILE A 141 -9.29 -7.74 5.24
CA ILE A 141 -8.66 -7.73 3.91
C ILE A 141 -7.78 -8.97 3.74
N ALA A 142 -6.95 -9.29 4.74
CA ALA A 142 -6.10 -10.48 4.70
C ALA A 142 -6.92 -11.78 4.59
N GLN A 143 -7.99 -11.91 5.36
CA GLN A 143 -8.89 -13.06 5.29
C GLN A 143 -9.57 -13.19 3.92
N PHE A 144 -10.02 -12.07 3.35
CA PHE A 144 -10.61 -12.04 2.01
C PHE A 144 -9.61 -12.54 0.94
N ILE A 145 -8.36 -12.06 0.98
CA ILE A 145 -7.32 -12.48 0.03
C ILE A 145 -7.04 -13.97 0.14
N LEU A 146 -6.89 -14.48 1.37
CA LEU A 146 -6.67 -15.90 1.63
C LEU A 146 -7.81 -16.77 1.11
N ALA A 147 -9.07 -16.35 1.32
CA ALA A 147 -10.24 -17.04 0.79
C ALA A 147 -10.24 -17.09 -0.75
N LYS A 148 -9.86 -15.99 -1.42
CA LYS A 148 -9.72 -15.93 -2.88
C LYS A 148 -8.61 -16.85 -3.40
N MET A 149 -7.47 -16.91 -2.71
CA MET A 149 -6.36 -17.78 -3.09
C MET A 149 -6.72 -19.26 -2.94
N THR A 150 -7.46 -19.62 -1.88
CA THR A 150 -7.91 -21.00 -1.67
C THR A 150 -9.03 -21.42 -2.61
N ALA A 151 -9.94 -20.50 -2.98
CA ALA A 151 -11.01 -20.76 -3.95
C ALA A 151 -10.47 -20.96 -5.39
N LYS A 152 -9.24 -20.51 -5.67
CA LYS A 152 -8.59 -20.63 -6.98
C LYS A 152 -7.78 -21.92 -7.16
N LYS A 153 -7.86 -22.88 -6.22
CA LYS A 153 -7.39 -24.25 -6.49
C LYS A 153 -8.41 -24.91 -7.43
N PRO A 154 -8.03 -25.24 -8.67
CA PRO A 154 -8.95 -25.97 -9.55
C PRO A 154 -9.21 -27.34 -8.92
N ASN A 155 -10.47 -27.61 -8.58
CA ASN A 155 -10.95 -28.92 -8.18
C ASN A 155 -11.08 -29.88 -9.37
N ASN A 156 -10.30 -29.73 -10.44
CA ASN A 156 -10.30 -30.64 -11.57
C ASN A 156 -8.90 -30.83 -12.12
N VAL A 157 -8.46 -32.08 -12.05
CA VAL A 157 -7.28 -32.61 -12.74
C VAL A 157 -7.44 -32.49 -14.28
N ASN A 158 -8.59 -32.05 -14.79
CA ASN A 158 -8.93 -31.93 -16.20
C ASN A 158 -8.76 -30.51 -16.79
N ASP A 159 -8.42 -29.50 -16.00
CA ASP A 159 -8.18 -28.14 -16.49
C ASP A 159 -6.69 -27.78 -16.59
N LEU A 160 -5.88 -28.75 -16.91
CA LEU A 160 -4.49 -28.47 -17.29
C LEU A 160 -4.50 -27.74 -18.64
N THR A 161 -3.76 -26.63 -18.71
CA THR A 161 -3.52 -25.92 -19.97
C THR A 161 -2.89 -26.88 -21.00
N GLU A 162 -3.10 -26.64 -22.30
CA GLU A 162 -2.49 -27.47 -23.36
C GLU A 162 -0.99 -27.71 -23.14
N ARG A 163 -0.29 -26.71 -22.63
CA ARG A 163 1.16 -26.78 -22.34
C ARG A 163 1.51 -27.68 -21.16
N GLU A 164 0.66 -27.76 -20.13
CA GLU A 164 0.83 -28.67 -18.99
C GLU A 164 0.53 -30.11 -19.38
N ASN A 165 -0.46 -30.31 -20.27
CA ASN A 165 -0.75 -31.61 -20.86
C ASN A 165 0.40 -32.12 -21.78
N GLU A 166 1.04 -31.24 -22.56
CA GLU A 166 2.23 -31.59 -23.35
C GLU A 166 3.42 -32.03 -22.47
N ILE A 167 3.64 -31.33 -21.34
CA ILE A 167 4.71 -31.69 -20.40
C ILE A 167 4.44 -33.06 -19.75
N LEU A 168 3.20 -33.34 -19.35
CA LEU A 168 2.83 -34.64 -18.80
C LEU A 168 2.93 -35.77 -19.81
N ALA A 169 2.62 -35.51 -21.08
CA ALA A 169 2.77 -36.48 -22.16
C ALA A 169 4.25 -36.82 -22.45
N LEU A 170 5.16 -35.87 -22.25
CA LEU A 170 6.60 -36.08 -22.37
C LEU A 170 7.21 -36.86 -21.22
N LEU A 171 6.70 -36.72 -20.01
CA LEU A 171 7.16 -37.42 -18.81
C LEU A 171 6.62 -38.86 -18.71
N GLY A 172 5.51 -39.18 -19.37
CA GLY A 172 4.88 -40.51 -19.36
C GLY A 172 5.46 -41.51 -20.37
N LYS A 173 6.48 -41.13 -21.15
CA LYS A 173 7.17 -41.99 -22.16
C LYS A 173 8.56 -42.47 -21.75
N GLY A 174 8.83 -42.53 -20.45
CA GLY A 174 10.06 -43.06 -19.87
C GLY A 174 9.87 -44.44 -19.24
#